data_9b823bea361551304d7a4f79da31f0a1
#
_entry.id   9b823bea361551304d7a4f79da31f0a1
#
_cell.length_a   1.000
_cell.length_b   1.000
_cell.length_c   1.000
_cell.angle_alpha   90.00
_cell.angle_beta   90.00
_cell.angle_gamma   90.00
#
_symmetry.space_group_name_H-M   'P 1'
#
loop_
_entity.id
_entity.type
_entity.pdbx_description
1 polymer ?
#
loop_
_entity_poly.entity_id
_entity_poly.type
_entity_poly.pdbx_seq_one_letter_code
_entity_poly.pdbx_strand_id
1 'polypeptide(L)'
;LPPVRQSRLAAPPAPQPHQRPHGVGFTPMSIVIRDVREHELDSVLALNNNAGSAILPLDSARLHAFYEKAEYFRVAERDGNLAGFLVGFGSDSDHDSCNFAWFKERYPHFFYIDRIVVASRRRGGGVGRAFYADVQSYAELRYPLLCCEVFLDHGADPALLFHGSFGFHEVGQNVMPDVDVRASMMMKELCSYPWVRETYGDNLPDLPWVGRPRRPQPRTSLATGT
;
A
#
# COMPACT_ATOMS: atom_id res chain seq x y z
N LEU A 1 -1.40 -54.47 72.13
CA LEU A 1 -1.86 -53.63 71.03
C LEU A 1 -1.40 -54.24 69.74
N PRO A 2 -2.30 -54.58 68.80
CA PRO A 2 -1.91 -55.12 67.48
C PRO A 2 -1.49 -53.98 66.52
N PRO A 3 -0.68 -54.27 65.50
CA PRO A 3 -0.17 -53.29 64.57
C PRO A 3 -1.21 -52.85 63.56
N VAL A 4 -1.28 -51.53 63.35
CA VAL A 4 -2.15 -50.87 62.34
C VAL A 4 -1.67 -51.18 60.93
N ARG A 5 -2.52 -51.85 60.10
CA ARG A 5 -2.29 -52.03 58.70
C ARG A 5 -2.41 -50.68 57.96
N GLN A 6 -1.34 -50.20 57.41
CA GLN A 6 -1.35 -49.09 56.45
C GLN A 6 -1.87 -49.62 55.11
N SER A 7 -3.09 -49.20 54.73
CA SER A 7 -3.62 -49.42 53.38
C SER A 7 -2.95 -48.48 52.41
N ARG A 8 -2.21 -49.04 51.42
CA ARG A 8 -1.66 -48.29 50.29
C ARG A 8 -2.82 -47.82 49.42
N LEU A 9 -3.02 -46.50 49.36
CA LEU A 9 -3.85 -45.86 48.36
C LEU A 9 -3.21 -46.07 46.98
N ALA A 10 -3.97 -46.66 46.03
CA ALA A 10 -3.58 -46.80 44.64
C ALA A 10 -3.42 -45.42 44.00
N ALA A 11 -2.35 -45.25 43.24
CA ALA A 11 -2.12 -44.03 42.48
C ALA A 11 -3.22 -43.83 41.41
N PRO A 12 -3.66 -42.58 41.16
CA PRO A 12 -4.68 -42.32 40.12
C PRO A 12 -4.10 -42.69 38.74
N PRO A 13 -4.95 -43.15 37.79
CA PRO A 13 -4.51 -43.49 36.44
C PRO A 13 -4.00 -42.24 35.72
N ALA A 14 -2.96 -42.40 34.91
CA ALA A 14 -2.37 -41.33 34.10
C ALA A 14 -3.41 -40.74 33.13
N PRO A 15 -3.42 -39.42 32.92
CA PRO A 15 -4.36 -38.81 31.98
C PRO A 15 -4.12 -39.35 30.56
N GLN A 16 -5.18 -39.79 29.92
CA GLN A 16 -5.13 -40.25 28.53
C GLN A 16 -4.84 -39.04 27.62
N PRO A 17 -4.01 -39.20 26.56
CA PRO A 17 -3.75 -38.15 25.61
C PRO A 17 -5.06 -37.76 24.93
N HIS A 18 -5.51 -36.53 25.20
CA HIS A 18 -6.62 -35.93 24.48
C HIS A 18 -6.28 -35.92 23.00
N GLN A 19 -6.98 -36.70 22.20
CA GLN A 19 -6.95 -36.55 20.74
C GLN A 19 -7.40 -35.13 20.41
N ARG A 20 -6.46 -34.28 19.93
CA ARG A 20 -6.81 -32.99 19.38
C ARG A 20 -7.74 -33.22 18.19
N PRO A 21 -8.88 -32.52 18.10
CA PRO A 21 -9.71 -32.60 16.91
C PRO A 21 -8.86 -32.19 15.72
N HIS A 22 -8.94 -32.97 14.65
CA HIS A 22 -8.27 -32.69 13.39
C HIS A 22 -8.61 -31.26 13.01
N GLY A 23 -7.61 -30.38 13.05
CA GLY A 23 -7.74 -28.96 12.76
C GLY A 23 -8.32 -28.80 11.36
N VAL A 24 -9.46 -28.13 11.28
CA VAL A 24 -9.91 -27.51 10.04
C VAL A 24 -8.72 -26.67 9.58
N GLY A 25 -8.11 -27.05 8.46
CA GLY A 25 -6.94 -26.37 7.92
C GLY A 25 -7.29 -24.90 7.68
N PHE A 26 -6.90 -24.03 8.60
CA PHE A 26 -6.89 -22.60 8.38
C PHE A 26 -5.78 -22.36 7.35
N THR A 27 -6.14 -22.35 6.07
CA THR A 27 -5.28 -21.77 5.05
C THR A 27 -5.20 -20.27 5.43
N PRO A 28 -4.04 -19.75 5.83
CA PRO A 28 -3.93 -18.34 6.15
C PRO A 28 -4.31 -17.57 4.88
N MET A 29 -5.31 -16.69 4.98
CA MET A 29 -5.72 -15.83 3.88
C MET A 29 -4.54 -14.91 3.55
N SER A 30 -3.76 -15.25 2.53
CA SER A 30 -2.56 -14.51 2.15
C SER A 30 -2.94 -13.30 1.29
N ILE A 31 -2.44 -12.13 1.68
CA ILE A 31 -2.45 -10.95 0.83
C ILE A 31 -1.08 -10.86 0.17
N VAL A 32 -1.07 -10.81 -1.15
CA VAL A 32 0.15 -10.66 -1.96
C VAL A 32 0.11 -9.29 -2.63
N ILE A 33 1.15 -8.48 -2.40
CA ILE A 33 1.35 -7.21 -3.12
C ILE A 33 2.37 -7.47 -4.23
N ARG A 34 2.00 -7.16 -5.46
CA ARG A 34 2.84 -7.35 -6.65
C ARG A 34 2.60 -6.27 -7.68
N ASP A 35 3.51 -6.15 -8.63
CA ASP A 35 3.33 -5.24 -9.75
C ASP A 35 2.09 -5.61 -10.58
N VAL A 36 1.38 -4.59 -11.05
CA VAL A 36 0.25 -4.76 -11.95
C VAL A 36 0.73 -5.29 -13.30
N ARG A 37 -0.07 -6.11 -13.94
CA ARG A 37 0.17 -6.60 -15.31
C ARG A 37 -0.75 -5.87 -16.28
N GLU A 38 -0.27 -5.69 -17.52
CA GLU A 38 -1.02 -4.95 -18.54
C GLU A 38 -2.44 -5.50 -18.77
N HIS A 39 -2.59 -6.82 -18.85
CA HIS A 39 -3.89 -7.47 -19.06
C HIS A 39 -4.86 -7.33 -17.86
N GLU A 40 -4.41 -6.79 -16.72
CA GLU A 40 -5.26 -6.53 -15.55
C GLU A 40 -5.83 -5.10 -15.54
N LEU A 41 -5.41 -4.23 -16.47
CA LEU A 41 -5.78 -2.82 -16.46
C LEU A 41 -7.29 -2.60 -16.54
N ASP A 42 -8.02 -3.40 -17.33
CA ASP A 42 -9.49 -3.30 -17.38
C ASP A 42 -10.14 -3.60 -16.02
N SER A 43 -9.62 -4.59 -15.30
CA SER A 43 -10.09 -4.94 -13.96
C SER A 43 -9.76 -3.85 -12.94
N VAL A 44 -8.58 -3.23 -13.07
CA VAL A 44 -8.15 -2.09 -12.24
C VAL A 44 -9.02 -0.87 -12.51
N LEU A 45 -9.34 -0.59 -13.80
CA LEU A 45 -10.23 0.50 -14.20
C LEU A 45 -11.63 0.32 -13.58
N ALA A 46 -12.19 -0.88 -13.71
CA ALA A 46 -13.47 -1.20 -13.11
C ALA A 46 -13.44 -1.03 -11.58
N LEU A 47 -12.35 -1.44 -10.94
CA LEU A 47 -12.18 -1.31 -9.49
C LEU A 47 -12.10 0.17 -9.06
N ASN A 48 -11.37 1.01 -9.83
CA ASN A 48 -11.30 2.45 -9.61
C ASN A 48 -12.68 3.09 -9.69
N ASN A 49 -13.39 2.86 -10.78
CA ASN A 49 -14.65 3.55 -11.08
C ASN A 49 -15.83 3.06 -10.22
N ASN A 50 -15.66 1.93 -9.51
CA ASN A 50 -16.61 1.44 -8.50
C ASN A 50 -16.18 1.78 -7.05
N ALA A 51 -15.13 2.57 -6.84
CA ALA A 51 -14.63 2.89 -5.50
C ALA A 51 -15.50 3.89 -4.72
N GLY A 52 -16.36 4.64 -5.41
CA GLY A 52 -17.21 5.69 -4.85
C GLY A 52 -16.62 7.10 -5.05
N SER A 53 -17.27 8.10 -4.46
CA SER A 53 -16.94 9.52 -4.65
C SER A 53 -15.60 9.98 -4.08
N ALA A 54 -15.00 9.19 -3.19
CA ALA A 54 -13.69 9.52 -2.60
C ALA A 54 -12.51 9.35 -3.58
N ILE A 55 -12.76 8.80 -4.77
CA ILE A 55 -11.74 8.56 -5.82
C ILE A 55 -12.28 9.07 -7.14
N LEU A 56 -11.55 9.95 -7.82
CA LEU A 56 -11.93 10.42 -9.13
C LEU A 56 -11.94 9.28 -10.15
N PRO A 57 -12.97 9.23 -11.02
CA PRO A 57 -13.04 8.23 -12.07
C PRO A 57 -11.86 8.38 -13.05
N LEU A 58 -11.52 7.29 -13.70
CA LEU A 58 -10.51 7.23 -14.76
C LEU A 58 -11.15 6.76 -16.05
N ASP A 59 -10.57 7.18 -17.17
CA ASP A 59 -10.71 6.51 -18.45
C ASP A 59 -9.54 5.58 -18.73
N SER A 60 -9.64 4.80 -19.78
CA SER A 60 -8.61 3.84 -20.18
C SER A 60 -7.29 4.52 -20.54
N ALA A 61 -7.34 5.67 -21.23
CA ALA A 61 -6.15 6.40 -21.65
C ALA A 61 -5.35 6.89 -20.44
N ARG A 62 -6.03 7.46 -19.44
CA ARG A 62 -5.41 7.91 -18.19
C ARG A 62 -4.81 6.76 -17.40
N LEU A 63 -5.50 5.62 -17.33
CA LEU A 63 -4.97 4.45 -16.64
C LEU A 63 -3.73 3.88 -17.35
N HIS A 64 -3.71 3.85 -18.69
CA HIS A 64 -2.51 3.47 -19.44
C HIS A 64 -1.34 4.44 -19.22
N ALA A 65 -1.61 5.76 -19.16
CA ALA A 65 -0.58 6.73 -18.81
C ALA A 65 0.01 6.46 -17.41
N PHE A 66 -0.82 6.08 -16.43
CA PHE A 66 -0.32 5.64 -15.13
C PHE A 66 0.52 4.37 -15.25
N TYR A 67 0.07 3.39 -16.05
CA TYR A 67 0.81 2.16 -16.25
C TYR A 67 2.20 2.41 -16.83
N GLU A 68 2.34 3.37 -17.72
CA GLU A 68 3.62 3.73 -18.36
C GLU A 68 4.52 4.57 -17.45
N LYS A 69 3.95 5.53 -16.71
CA LYS A 69 4.70 6.59 -16.04
C LYS A 69 4.88 6.38 -14.54
N ALA A 70 3.99 5.65 -13.87
CA ALA A 70 4.07 5.48 -12.43
C ALA A 70 5.33 4.72 -12.02
N GLU A 71 6.02 5.23 -11.02
CA GLU A 71 7.17 4.56 -10.42
C GLU A 71 6.76 3.33 -9.61
N TYR A 72 5.56 3.41 -9.03
CA TYR A 72 4.95 2.34 -8.25
C TYR A 72 3.52 2.12 -8.73
N PHE A 73 3.24 0.97 -9.31
CA PHE A 73 1.89 0.56 -9.66
C PHE A 73 1.70 -0.91 -9.30
N ARG A 74 1.12 -1.14 -8.13
CA ARG A 74 0.93 -2.48 -7.58
C ARG A 74 -0.52 -2.80 -7.31
N VAL A 75 -0.80 -4.10 -7.38
CA VAL A 75 -2.09 -4.69 -7.03
C VAL A 75 -1.93 -5.55 -5.78
N ALA A 76 -3.01 -5.61 -5.00
CA ALA A 76 -3.17 -6.60 -3.95
C ALA A 76 -4.00 -7.75 -4.49
N GLU A 77 -3.47 -8.95 -4.36
CA GLU A 77 -4.19 -10.19 -4.61
C GLU A 77 -4.53 -10.84 -3.28
N ARG A 78 -5.77 -11.28 -3.12
CA ARG A 78 -6.24 -12.03 -1.97
C ARG A 78 -7.05 -13.23 -2.44
N ASP A 79 -6.62 -14.40 -2.04
CA ASP A 79 -7.26 -15.67 -2.44
C ASP A 79 -7.37 -15.81 -3.98
N GLY A 80 -6.32 -15.40 -4.72
CA GLY A 80 -6.28 -15.45 -6.19
C GLY A 80 -7.11 -14.37 -6.90
N ASN A 81 -7.70 -13.42 -6.17
CA ASN A 81 -8.54 -12.38 -6.75
C ASN A 81 -7.96 -10.98 -6.50
N LEU A 82 -8.14 -10.08 -7.47
CA LEU A 82 -7.80 -8.68 -7.33
C LEU A 82 -8.59 -8.04 -6.17
N ALA A 83 -7.88 -7.55 -5.15
CA ALA A 83 -8.47 -6.99 -3.94
C ALA A 83 -8.27 -5.47 -3.81
N GLY A 84 -7.35 -4.88 -4.58
CA GLY A 84 -7.06 -3.47 -4.57
C GLY A 84 -5.88 -3.12 -5.46
N PHE A 85 -5.58 -1.83 -5.57
CA PHE A 85 -4.36 -1.32 -6.21
C PHE A 85 -3.90 -0.02 -5.57
N LEU A 86 -2.62 0.32 -5.78
CA LEU A 86 -2.00 1.58 -5.40
C LEU A 86 -1.11 2.08 -6.52
N VAL A 87 -1.21 3.39 -6.81
CA VAL A 87 -0.38 4.11 -7.79
C VAL A 87 0.38 5.21 -7.08
N GLY A 88 1.66 5.36 -7.41
CA GLY A 88 2.51 6.40 -6.84
C GLY A 88 3.61 6.88 -7.79
N PHE A 89 4.06 8.11 -7.55
CA PHE A 89 5.00 8.85 -8.39
C PHE A 89 6.10 9.48 -7.55
N GLY A 90 7.32 9.48 -8.05
CA GLY A 90 8.41 10.28 -7.47
C GLY A 90 8.28 11.75 -7.84
N SER A 91 8.91 12.62 -7.05
CA SER A 91 8.89 14.09 -7.23
C SER A 91 9.44 14.57 -8.57
N ASP A 92 10.26 13.78 -9.25
CA ASP A 92 10.84 14.07 -10.57
C ASP A 92 9.89 13.73 -11.74
N SER A 93 8.75 13.11 -11.45
CA SER A 93 7.73 12.77 -12.45
C SER A 93 7.11 14.01 -13.11
N ASP A 94 6.61 13.82 -14.35
CA ASP A 94 5.76 14.77 -15.08
C ASP A 94 4.25 14.55 -14.83
N HIS A 95 3.91 14.02 -13.65
CA HIS A 95 2.53 13.79 -13.26
C HIS A 95 1.73 15.10 -13.20
N ASP A 96 0.58 15.15 -13.85
CA ASP A 96 -0.21 16.37 -14.11
C ASP A 96 -1.34 16.62 -13.09
N SER A 97 -1.34 15.94 -11.93
CA SER A 97 -2.27 16.22 -10.85
C SER A 97 -1.97 17.58 -10.19
N CYS A 98 -3.00 18.41 -10.00
CA CYS A 98 -2.87 19.68 -9.27
C CYS A 98 -2.44 19.47 -7.81
N ASN A 99 -2.79 18.35 -7.18
CA ASN A 99 -2.35 17.99 -5.83
C ASN A 99 -0.87 17.57 -5.83
N PHE A 100 -0.42 16.84 -6.84
CA PHE A 100 1.02 16.57 -7.02
C PHE A 100 1.82 17.86 -7.23
N ALA A 101 1.33 18.77 -8.07
CA ALA A 101 1.96 20.08 -8.30
C ALA A 101 2.06 20.90 -7.00
N TRP A 102 1.01 20.86 -6.15
CA TRP A 102 1.02 21.52 -4.85
C TRP A 102 2.17 21.04 -3.94
N PHE A 103 2.47 19.74 -3.91
CA PHE A 103 3.63 19.20 -3.20
C PHE A 103 4.93 19.56 -3.87
N LYS A 104 5.01 19.48 -5.20
CA LYS A 104 6.22 19.79 -5.99
C LYS A 104 6.72 21.22 -5.81
N GLU A 105 5.79 22.17 -5.60
CA GLU A 105 6.14 23.57 -5.32
C GLU A 105 6.76 23.79 -3.93
N ARG A 106 6.51 22.88 -2.97
CA ARG A 106 6.85 23.04 -1.55
C ARG A 106 7.95 22.13 -1.06
N TYR A 107 8.08 20.97 -1.68
CA TYR A 107 9.00 19.92 -1.27
C TYR A 107 9.84 19.46 -2.46
N PRO A 108 11.18 19.50 -2.36
CA PRO A 108 12.06 19.17 -3.49
C PRO A 108 12.12 17.66 -3.76
N HIS A 109 11.87 16.81 -2.74
CA HIS A 109 12.05 15.37 -2.85
C HIS A 109 11.05 14.62 -2.01
N PHE A 110 10.13 13.92 -2.66
CA PHE A 110 9.03 13.18 -2.03
C PHE A 110 8.53 12.06 -2.94
N PHE A 111 7.88 11.08 -2.33
CA PHE A 111 7.07 10.10 -3.04
C PHE A 111 5.58 10.41 -2.82
N TYR A 112 4.82 10.42 -3.89
CA TYR A 112 3.41 10.77 -3.87
C TYR A 112 2.53 9.56 -4.18
N ILE A 113 1.60 9.25 -3.28
CA ILE A 113 0.54 8.27 -3.50
C ILE A 113 -0.63 9.01 -4.19
N ASP A 114 -0.82 8.75 -5.49
CA ASP A 114 -1.93 9.34 -6.26
C ASP A 114 -3.27 8.71 -5.86
N ARG A 115 -3.29 7.41 -5.67
CA ARG A 115 -4.48 6.71 -5.21
C ARG A 115 -4.20 5.36 -4.59
N ILE A 116 -5.03 5.01 -3.63
CA ILE A 116 -5.15 3.68 -3.08
C ILE A 116 -6.62 3.26 -3.14
N VAL A 117 -6.91 2.15 -3.78
CA VAL A 117 -8.26 1.60 -3.91
C VAL A 117 -8.30 0.19 -3.36
N VAL A 118 -9.22 -0.05 -2.45
CA VAL A 118 -9.51 -1.39 -1.91
C VAL A 118 -10.94 -1.75 -2.26
N ALA A 119 -11.13 -2.91 -2.88
CA ALA A 119 -12.45 -3.43 -3.23
C ALA A 119 -13.39 -3.40 -2.02
N SER A 120 -14.60 -2.87 -2.17
CA SER A 120 -15.54 -2.65 -1.06
C SER A 120 -15.79 -3.91 -0.22
N ARG A 121 -15.88 -5.09 -0.87
CA ARG A 121 -16.06 -6.39 -0.22
C ARG A 121 -14.80 -6.87 0.53
N ARG A 122 -13.66 -6.22 0.37
CA ARG A 122 -12.36 -6.57 0.97
C ARG A 122 -11.89 -5.53 2.00
N ARG A 123 -12.66 -4.44 2.21
CA ARG A 123 -12.37 -3.44 3.25
C ARG A 123 -12.40 -4.10 4.63
N GLY A 124 -11.59 -3.59 5.55
CA GLY A 124 -11.42 -4.19 6.90
C GLY A 124 -10.58 -5.48 6.92
N GLY A 125 -10.25 -6.06 5.77
CA GLY A 125 -9.49 -7.30 5.66
C GLY A 125 -7.97 -7.17 5.59
N GLY A 126 -7.38 -6.01 5.95
CA GLY A 126 -5.93 -5.80 6.03
C GLY A 126 -5.26 -5.37 4.71
N VAL A 127 -5.98 -5.32 3.57
CA VAL A 127 -5.41 -4.97 2.26
C VAL A 127 -4.76 -3.58 2.25
N GLY A 128 -5.43 -2.56 2.80
CA GLY A 128 -4.86 -1.21 2.91
C GLY A 128 -3.59 -1.19 3.75
N ARG A 129 -3.55 -1.93 4.86
CA ARG A 129 -2.34 -2.06 5.71
C ARG A 129 -1.19 -2.72 4.95
N ALA A 130 -1.47 -3.76 4.16
CA ALA A 130 -0.47 -4.43 3.34
C ALA A 130 0.12 -3.49 2.29
N PHE A 131 -0.70 -2.68 1.63
CA PHE A 131 -0.21 -1.64 0.70
C PHE A 131 0.68 -0.62 1.40
N TYR A 132 0.27 -0.13 2.59
CA TYR A 132 1.05 0.88 3.31
C TYR A 132 2.38 0.33 3.82
N ALA A 133 2.42 -0.91 4.28
CA ALA A 133 3.68 -1.57 4.63
C ALA A 133 4.61 -1.69 3.41
N ASP A 134 4.06 -2.07 2.25
CA ASP A 134 4.84 -2.27 1.02
C ASP A 134 5.32 -0.93 0.42
N VAL A 135 4.43 0.07 0.28
CA VAL A 135 4.80 1.38 -0.30
C VAL A 135 5.72 2.17 0.62
N GLN A 136 5.54 2.08 1.93
CA GLN A 136 6.44 2.72 2.88
C GLN A 136 7.84 2.09 2.80
N SER A 137 7.95 0.76 2.81
CA SER A 137 9.24 0.06 2.64
C SER A 137 9.91 0.43 1.31
N TYR A 138 9.15 0.63 0.25
CA TYR A 138 9.66 1.11 -1.03
C TYR A 138 10.19 2.54 -0.95
N ALA A 139 9.39 3.44 -0.37
CA ALA A 139 9.68 4.87 -0.33
C ALA A 139 10.82 5.22 0.66
N GLU A 140 10.90 4.58 1.82
CA GLU A 140 11.93 4.83 2.86
C GLU A 140 13.36 4.68 2.35
N LEU A 141 13.57 3.88 1.32
CA LEU A 141 14.89 3.69 0.71
C LEU A 141 15.26 4.78 -0.30
N ARG A 142 14.28 5.58 -0.76
CA ARG A 142 14.42 6.46 -1.92
C ARG A 142 14.06 7.91 -1.65
N TYR A 143 13.16 8.17 -0.71
CA TYR A 143 12.53 9.48 -0.49
C TYR A 143 12.47 9.83 1.00
N PRO A 144 12.64 11.11 1.37
CA PRO A 144 12.49 11.55 2.76
C PRO A 144 11.03 11.68 3.19
N LEU A 145 10.11 11.87 2.23
CA LEU A 145 8.71 12.17 2.49
C LEU A 145 7.80 11.25 1.69
N LEU A 146 6.70 10.83 2.30
CA LEU A 146 5.58 10.14 1.67
C LEU A 146 4.36 11.06 1.75
N CYS A 147 3.79 11.41 0.60
CA CYS A 147 2.71 12.39 0.46
C CYS A 147 1.48 11.75 -0.18
N CYS A 148 0.31 12.25 0.15
CA CYS A 148 -0.96 11.90 -0.48
C CYS A 148 -1.97 13.02 -0.22
N GLU A 149 -3.17 12.93 -0.80
CA GLU A 149 -4.30 13.75 -0.41
C GLU A 149 -5.50 12.92 0.01
N VAL A 150 -6.40 13.56 0.76
CA VAL A 150 -7.73 13.04 1.11
C VAL A 150 -8.75 14.11 0.79
N PHE A 151 -9.74 13.79 -0.04
CA PHE A 151 -10.84 14.69 -0.35
C PHE A 151 -11.72 14.91 0.87
N LEU A 152 -11.98 16.18 1.21
CA LEU A 152 -12.68 16.57 2.43
C LEU A 152 -14.20 16.55 2.29
N ASP A 153 -14.72 16.17 1.13
CA ASP A 153 -16.16 16.07 0.90
C ASP A 153 -16.72 14.77 1.50
N HIS A 154 -17.91 14.86 2.08
CA HIS A 154 -18.78 13.76 2.50
C HIS A 154 -18.10 12.48 3.06
N GLY A 155 -17.72 12.50 4.33
CA GLY A 155 -17.26 11.30 5.03
C GLY A 155 -15.77 11.01 4.89
N ALA A 156 -14.95 12.05 4.82
CA ALA A 156 -13.49 11.96 4.79
C ALA A 156 -12.87 11.30 6.04
N ASP A 157 -13.55 11.34 7.19
CA ASP A 157 -13.02 10.88 8.47
C ASP A 157 -12.38 9.47 8.44
N PRO A 158 -13.00 8.44 7.84
CA PRO A 158 -12.37 7.13 7.79
C PRO A 158 -11.06 7.11 7.01
N ALA A 159 -10.94 7.91 5.93
CA ALA A 159 -9.71 8.02 5.15
C ALA A 159 -8.64 8.78 5.95
N LEU A 160 -8.98 9.93 6.54
CA LEU A 160 -8.07 10.70 7.39
C LEU A 160 -7.55 9.87 8.57
N LEU A 161 -8.43 9.15 9.26
CA LEU A 161 -8.06 8.25 10.35
C LEU A 161 -7.17 7.10 9.87
N PHE A 162 -7.45 6.54 8.70
CA PHE A 162 -6.62 5.50 8.12
C PHE A 162 -5.21 6.03 7.84
N HIS A 163 -5.05 7.15 7.13
CA HIS A 163 -3.75 7.75 6.86
C HIS A 163 -3.04 8.18 8.14
N GLY A 164 -3.76 8.81 9.08
CA GLY A 164 -3.23 9.21 10.39
C GLY A 164 -2.69 8.03 11.18
N SER A 165 -3.33 6.85 11.10
CA SER A 165 -2.87 5.62 11.78
C SER A 165 -1.51 5.11 11.27
N PHE A 166 -1.08 5.57 10.08
CA PHE A 166 0.25 5.32 9.51
C PHE A 166 1.24 6.47 9.71
N GLY A 167 0.87 7.49 10.49
CA GLY A 167 1.74 8.61 10.82
C GLY A 167 1.68 9.77 9.82
N PHE A 168 0.67 9.81 8.96
CA PHE A 168 0.43 10.99 8.14
C PHE A 168 -0.25 12.09 8.95
N HIS A 169 0.06 13.34 8.63
CA HIS A 169 -0.59 14.52 9.18
C HIS A 169 -0.86 15.54 8.06
N GLU A 170 -1.85 16.39 8.26
CA GLU A 170 -2.16 17.47 7.33
C GLU A 170 -1.08 18.54 7.36
N VAL A 171 -0.59 18.93 6.18
CA VAL A 171 0.40 20.00 5.98
C VAL A 171 -0.17 21.19 5.21
N GLY A 172 -1.41 21.12 4.82
CA GLY A 172 -2.16 22.17 4.15
C GLY A 172 -3.39 21.64 3.45
N GLN A 173 -4.08 22.52 2.74
CA GLN A 173 -5.24 22.16 1.94
C GLN A 173 -5.08 22.72 0.53
N ASN A 174 -5.68 22.03 -0.44
CA ASN A 174 -5.76 22.47 -1.83
C ASN A 174 -7.21 22.39 -2.31
N VAL A 175 -7.61 23.28 -3.22
CA VAL A 175 -8.89 23.23 -3.90
C VAL A 175 -8.62 22.83 -5.35
N MET A 176 -9.23 21.74 -5.76
CA MET A 176 -9.09 21.25 -7.14
C MET A 176 -10.03 22.02 -8.05
N PRO A 177 -9.52 22.89 -8.96
CA PRO A 177 -10.34 23.85 -9.69
C PRO A 177 -11.37 23.18 -10.63
N ASP A 178 -11.03 22.03 -11.20
CA ASP A 178 -11.86 21.36 -12.20
C ASP A 178 -13.10 20.66 -11.61
N VAL A 179 -13.06 20.33 -10.33
CA VAL A 179 -14.12 19.55 -9.64
C VAL A 179 -14.65 20.25 -8.39
N ASP A 180 -14.10 21.42 -8.03
CA ASP A 180 -14.43 22.20 -6.83
C ASP A 180 -14.39 21.35 -5.53
N VAL A 181 -13.44 20.41 -5.48
CA VAL A 181 -13.22 19.52 -4.33
C VAL A 181 -12.06 20.05 -3.52
N ARG A 182 -12.24 20.16 -2.21
CA ARG A 182 -11.19 20.47 -1.27
C ARG A 182 -10.48 19.18 -0.83
N ALA A 183 -9.15 19.20 -0.83
CA ALA A 183 -8.31 18.10 -0.39
C ALA A 183 -7.45 18.51 0.80
N SER A 184 -7.37 17.65 1.81
CA SER A 184 -6.35 17.68 2.85
C SER A 184 -5.06 17.12 2.27
N MET A 185 -4.00 17.93 2.25
CA MET A 185 -2.68 17.54 1.78
C MET A 185 -1.94 16.90 2.94
N MET A 186 -1.70 15.60 2.86
CA MET A 186 -1.16 14.81 3.95
C MET A 186 0.27 14.36 3.68
N MET A 187 1.10 14.40 4.70
CA MET A 187 2.52 14.05 4.60
C MET A 187 2.93 13.18 5.79
N LYS A 188 3.91 12.34 5.53
CA LYS A 188 4.65 11.56 6.53
C LYS A 188 6.14 11.67 6.26
N GLU A 189 6.92 11.95 7.30
CA GLU A 189 8.38 11.84 7.24
C GLU A 189 8.81 10.37 7.29
N LEU A 190 9.80 10.02 6.47
CA LEU A 190 10.37 8.68 6.39
C LEU A 190 11.70 8.66 7.14
N CYS A 191 11.64 8.31 8.41
CA CYS A 191 12.74 8.43 9.36
C CYS A 191 13.98 7.60 9.01
N SER A 192 13.83 6.51 8.25
CA SER A 192 14.94 5.66 7.83
C SER A 192 15.75 6.27 6.68
N TYR A 193 15.16 7.16 5.89
CA TYR A 193 15.78 7.70 4.69
C TYR A 193 17.13 8.41 4.93
N PRO A 194 17.31 9.30 5.93
CA PRO A 194 18.60 9.94 6.17
C PRO A 194 19.72 8.94 6.43
N TRP A 195 19.44 7.92 7.23
CA TRP A 195 20.41 6.85 7.50
C TRP A 195 20.72 6.02 6.25
N VAL A 196 19.72 5.69 5.45
CA VAL A 196 19.90 4.95 4.18
C VAL A 196 20.77 5.75 3.22
N ARG A 197 20.52 7.04 3.08
CA ARG A 197 21.33 7.95 2.22
C ARG A 197 22.76 8.08 2.69
N GLU A 198 22.97 8.23 3.99
CA GLU A 198 24.30 8.33 4.57
C GLU A 198 25.09 7.02 4.40
N THR A 199 24.42 5.89 4.59
CA THR A 199 25.08 4.56 4.59
C THR A 199 25.35 4.04 3.18
N TYR A 200 24.42 4.20 2.25
CA TYR A 200 24.47 3.55 0.94
C TYR A 200 24.59 4.53 -0.24
N GLY A 201 24.27 5.82 -0.05
CA GLY A 201 24.22 6.79 -1.14
C GLY A 201 23.21 6.35 -2.22
N ASP A 202 23.70 6.22 -3.45
CA ASP A 202 22.91 5.72 -4.59
C ASP A 202 23.11 4.20 -4.84
N ASN A 203 23.93 3.55 -4.01
CA ASN A 203 24.28 2.13 -4.15
C ASN A 203 23.55 1.27 -3.13
N LEU A 204 22.22 1.22 -3.22
CA LEU A 204 21.43 0.31 -2.39
C LEU A 204 21.86 -1.15 -2.65
N PRO A 205 21.98 -1.99 -1.61
CA PRO A 205 22.31 -3.39 -1.79
C PRO A 205 21.26 -4.11 -2.64
N ASP A 206 21.71 -5.02 -3.50
CA ASP A 206 20.86 -5.87 -4.31
C ASP A 206 20.23 -6.96 -3.43
N LEU A 207 19.15 -6.59 -2.74
CA LEU A 207 18.37 -7.49 -1.92
C LEU A 207 16.97 -7.66 -2.53
N PRO A 208 16.36 -8.85 -2.49
CA PRO A 208 15.08 -9.12 -3.15
C PRO A 208 13.94 -8.16 -2.77
N TRP A 209 13.98 -7.59 -1.56
CA TRP A 209 12.98 -6.61 -1.07
C TRP A 209 13.40 -5.15 -1.27
N VAL A 210 14.70 -4.88 -1.48
CA VAL A 210 15.27 -3.53 -1.73
C VAL A 210 15.35 -3.26 -3.22
N GLY A 211 15.80 -4.26 -3.96
CA GLY A 211 16.18 -4.18 -5.37
C GLY A 211 15.03 -4.37 -6.35
N ARG A 212 13.78 -4.05 -5.99
CA ARG A 212 12.75 -3.99 -7.04
C ARG A 212 13.06 -2.81 -7.95
N PRO A 213 13.54 -3.06 -9.20
CA PRO A 213 13.93 -1.99 -10.09
C PRO A 213 12.75 -1.07 -10.36
N ARG A 214 13.03 0.21 -10.61
CA ARG A 214 12.08 1.06 -11.31
C ARG A 214 11.58 0.28 -12.51
N ARG A 215 10.28 0.24 -12.70
CA ARG A 215 9.69 -0.34 -13.90
C ARG A 215 10.41 0.24 -15.11
N PRO A 216 10.93 -0.56 -16.05
CA PRO A 216 11.60 -0.01 -17.23
C PRO A 216 10.65 0.94 -17.93
N GLN A 217 10.99 2.22 -17.99
CA GLN A 217 10.23 3.14 -18.83
C GLN A 217 10.34 2.65 -20.28
N PRO A 218 9.25 2.57 -21.03
CA PRO A 218 9.31 2.26 -22.44
C PRO A 218 10.26 3.26 -23.08
N ARG A 219 11.31 2.76 -23.74
CA ARG A 219 12.22 3.60 -24.51
C ARG A 219 11.36 4.31 -25.56
N THR A 220 11.22 5.63 -25.41
CA THR A 220 10.68 6.47 -26.48
C THR A 220 11.59 6.26 -27.68
N SER A 221 11.13 5.47 -28.66
CA SER A 221 11.82 5.36 -29.92
C SER A 221 11.74 6.74 -30.56
N LEU A 222 12.84 7.47 -30.51
CA LEU A 222 13.04 8.61 -31.39
C LEU A 222 12.90 8.09 -32.81
N ALA A 223 11.74 8.34 -33.41
CA ALA A 223 11.57 8.16 -34.84
C ALA A 223 12.56 9.09 -35.52
N THR A 224 13.69 8.54 -35.97
CA THR A 224 14.56 9.19 -36.91
C THR A 224 13.81 9.28 -38.22
N GLY A 225 13.18 10.46 -38.44
CA GLY A 225 12.67 10.83 -39.75
C GLY A 225 13.85 11.02 -40.70
N THR A 226 13.85 10.26 -41.77
CA THR A 226 14.55 10.57 -43.02
C THR A 226 13.56 11.19 -43.98
#